data_f7506f930b38585d9f8d59b6548c0dc5
#
_entry.id   f7506f930b38585d9f8d59b6548c0dc5
#
_cell.length_a   1.000
_cell.length_b   1.000
_cell.length_c   1.000
_cell.angle_alpha   90.00
_cell.angle_beta   90.00
_cell.angle_gamma   90.00
#
_symmetry.space_group_name_H-M   'P 1'
#
loop_
_entity.id
_entity.type
_entity.pdbx_description
1 polymer ?
#
loop_
_entity_poly.entity_id
_entity_poly.type
_entity_poly.pdbx_seq_one_letter_code
_entity_poly.pdbx_strand_id
1 'polypeptide(L)'
;MANILLRSPYFVTVTTGGHLSAQMALTIDGTLRYTILKNSTSNRTVFEIATLAKDYYTANYGGTTGGTIDTVAISYVITTFTAVDGGGTATAQGAVTHTGYYGYSEFWSGVNQDFDTDDFELTNTGGSQIIYLPDNTAGFAWDMNGGTATKATISTSATSVAATSGNYTWTIQRVCSAKYTPVQMRFINKNGIPQDQYFFLKSVESINTKSETFKRNLFVQSTSTYDQNTHQTKTFNKTGRKRFTLNTDYLAEAYNAVIEDIMLSEYVWIFVGSVLHPVTVITSSLIKKTSLNDKLIQYTLEVEDANDIINNIV
;
A
#
# COMPACT_ATOMS: atom_id res chain seq x y z
N MET A 1 6.03 -12.33 -19.19
CA MET A 1 5.81 -10.93 -18.78
C MET A 1 6.44 -10.81 -17.41
N ALA A 2 7.28 -9.82 -17.17
CA ALA A 2 7.77 -9.55 -15.83
C ALA A 2 6.76 -8.66 -15.11
N ASN A 3 6.60 -8.85 -13.81
CA ASN A 3 5.84 -7.96 -12.95
C ASN A 3 6.75 -6.79 -12.54
N ILE A 4 6.18 -5.62 -12.35
CA ILE A 4 6.92 -4.43 -11.95
C ILE A 4 6.37 -3.95 -10.60
N LEU A 5 7.27 -3.78 -9.62
CA LEU A 5 6.97 -3.17 -8.33
C LEU A 5 7.05 -1.65 -8.49
N LEU A 6 5.90 -0.96 -8.50
CA LEU A 6 5.79 0.47 -8.86
C LEU A 6 6.46 1.43 -7.86
N ARG A 7 6.73 0.98 -6.63
CA ARG A 7 7.41 1.77 -5.60
C ARG A 7 8.92 1.52 -5.55
N SER A 8 9.44 0.73 -6.51
CA SER A 8 10.87 0.44 -6.65
C SER A 8 11.32 0.70 -8.08
N PRO A 9 12.59 1.07 -8.30
CA PRO A 9 13.06 1.45 -9.62
C PRO A 9 13.07 0.26 -10.57
N TYR A 10 12.49 0.45 -11.76
CA TYR A 10 12.54 -0.53 -12.84
C TYR A 10 13.14 0.12 -14.09
N PHE A 11 14.33 -0.34 -14.46
CA PHE A 11 15.11 0.20 -15.56
C PHE A 11 15.03 -0.67 -16.81
N VAL A 12 14.63 -0.07 -17.92
CA VAL A 12 14.74 -0.64 -19.25
C VAL A 12 16.07 -0.19 -19.86
N THR A 13 16.95 -1.15 -20.10
CA THR A 13 18.27 -0.90 -20.70
C THR A 13 18.28 -1.28 -22.17
N VAL A 14 18.68 -0.35 -23.01
CA VAL A 14 18.86 -0.53 -24.45
C VAL A 14 20.36 -0.59 -24.74
N THR A 15 20.83 -1.74 -25.29
CA THR A 15 22.24 -1.99 -25.56
C THR A 15 22.53 -2.40 -27.01
N THR A 16 21.60 -2.13 -27.94
CA THR A 16 21.80 -2.42 -29.36
C THR A 16 23.00 -1.65 -29.90
N GLY A 17 23.96 -2.37 -30.48
CA GLY A 17 25.24 -1.81 -30.90
C GLY A 17 25.11 -0.70 -31.92
N GLY A 18 25.87 0.38 -31.73
CA GLY A 18 25.97 1.48 -32.69
C GLY A 18 24.88 2.54 -32.68
N HIS A 19 23.90 2.46 -31.75
CA HIS A 19 22.92 3.53 -31.62
C HIS A 19 23.48 4.71 -30.82
N LEU A 20 23.16 5.92 -31.26
CA LEU A 20 23.56 7.18 -30.60
C LEU A 20 22.43 7.83 -29.80
N SER A 21 21.18 7.48 -30.08
CA SER A 21 20.03 7.84 -29.27
C SER A 21 18.95 6.75 -29.29
N ALA A 22 18.08 6.75 -28.29
CA ALA A 22 16.91 5.89 -28.23
C ALA A 22 15.70 6.64 -27.70
N GLN A 23 14.55 6.36 -28.28
CA GLN A 23 13.25 6.87 -27.87
C GLN A 23 12.42 5.73 -27.28
N MET A 24 11.79 5.96 -26.14
CA MET A 24 10.80 5.08 -25.56
C MET A 24 9.41 5.72 -25.67
N ALA A 25 8.48 5.01 -26.30
CA ALA A 25 7.06 5.32 -26.27
C ALA A 25 6.41 4.45 -25.19
N LEU A 26 6.00 5.05 -24.09
CA LEU A 26 5.42 4.37 -22.93
C LEU A 26 3.90 4.53 -22.92
N THR A 27 3.20 3.41 -22.98
CA THR A 27 1.75 3.31 -22.93
C THR A 27 1.35 2.75 -21.55
N ILE A 28 0.42 3.43 -20.88
CA ILE A 28 -0.11 3.04 -19.58
C ILE A 28 -1.62 2.93 -19.70
N ASP A 29 -2.17 1.79 -19.28
CA ASP A 29 -3.58 1.43 -19.38
C ASP A 29 -4.16 1.69 -20.78
N GLY A 30 -3.42 1.22 -21.81
CA GLY A 30 -3.79 1.34 -23.22
C GLY A 30 -3.65 2.71 -23.83
N THR A 31 -3.19 3.72 -23.08
CA THR A 31 -2.99 5.10 -23.57
C THR A 31 -1.52 5.46 -23.60
N LEU A 32 -1.04 5.99 -24.73
CA LEU A 32 0.32 6.56 -24.84
C LEU A 32 0.43 7.76 -23.90
N ARG A 33 1.28 7.67 -22.87
CA ARG A 33 1.47 8.72 -21.86
C ARG A 33 2.75 9.50 -22.04
N TYR A 34 3.83 8.80 -22.38
CA TYR A 34 5.15 9.41 -22.46
C TYR A 34 5.89 8.99 -23.72
N THR A 35 6.58 9.94 -24.30
CA THR A 35 7.57 9.72 -25.36
C THR A 35 8.87 10.36 -24.89
N ILE A 36 9.86 9.55 -24.56
CA ILE A 36 11.10 9.97 -23.93
C ILE A 36 12.26 9.66 -24.86
N LEU A 37 12.98 10.69 -25.29
CA LEU A 37 14.19 10.56 -26.10
C LEU A 37 15.43 10.79 -25.22
N LYS A 38 16.40 9.91 -25.33
CA LYS A 38 17.69 10.03 -24.64
C LYS A 38 18.84 9.69 -25.57
N ASN A 39 19.93 10.46 -25.44
CA ASN A 39 21.18 10.14 -26.13
C ASN A 39 21.88 8.98 -25.40
N SER A 40 22.55 8.17 -26.18
CA SER A 40 23.28 7.00 -25.68
C SER A 40 24.61 7.43 -25.04
N THR A 41 24.97 6.77 -23.95
CA THR A 41 26.29 6.88 -23.35
C THR A 41 26.95 5.51 -23.42
N SER A 42 28.10 5.42 -24.08
CA SER A 42 28.81 4.14 -24.26
C SER A 42 27.93 3.02 -24.88
N ASN A 43 27.18 3.36 -25.93
CA ASN A 43 26.21 2.49 -26.60
C ASN A 43 25.11 1.93 -25.69
N ARG A 44 24.77 2.66 -24.62
CA ARG A 44 23.74 2.28 -23.67
C ARG A 44 22.78 3.43 -23.41
N THR A 45 21.50 3.15 -23.45
CA THR A 45 20.44 4.09 -23.02
C THR A 45 19.59 3.41 -21.97
N VAL A 46 19.23 4.13 -20.90
CA VAL A 46 18.47 3.59 -19.78
C VAL A 46 17.24 4.44 -19.51
N PHE A 47 16.10 3.81 -19.40
CA PHE A 47 14.82 4.43 -19.06
C PHE A 47 14.31 3.84 -17.74
N GLU A 48 13.89 4.69 -16.82
CA GLU A 48 13.17 4.29 -15.61
C GLU A 48 11.67 4.41 -15.91
N ILE A 49 10.88 3.36 -15.63
CA ILE A 49 9.46 3.30 -15.99
C ILE A 49 8.52 3.13 -14.80
N ALA A 50 8.98 2.60 -13.67
CA ALA A 50 8.11 2.36 -12.52
C ALA A 50 7.56 3.65 -11.93
N THR A 51 8.41 4.67 -11.74
CA THR A 51 8.01 5.98 -11.22
C THR A 51 6.96 6.65 -12.12
N LEU A 52 7.11 6.52 -13.45
CA LEU A 52 6.16 7.10 -14.41
C LEU A 52 4.81 6.38 -14.41
N ALA A 53 4.81 5.06 -14.14
CA ALA A 53 3.60 4.27 -14.08
C ALA A 53 2.91 4.35 -12.69
N LYS A 54 3.67 4.62 -11.63
CA LYS A 54 3.15 4.73 -10.25
C LYS A 54 2.01 5.74 -10.14
N ASP A 55 2.10 6.88 -10.81
CA ASP A 55 1.12 7.96 -10.74
C ASP A 55 -0.26 7.59 -11.32
N TYR A 56 -0.34 6.49 -12.06
CA TYR A 56 -1.59 5.98 -12.65
C TYR A 56 -2.24 4.88 -11.81
N TYR A 57 -1.58 4.45 -10.74
CA TYR A 57 -2.16 3.46 -9.84
C TYR A 57 -3.24 4.07 -8.97
N THR A 58 -4.36 3.38 -8.86
CA THR A 58 -5.46 3.74 -7.96
C THR A 58 -5.85 2.52 -7.14
N ALA A 59 -5.68 2.63 -5.84
CA ALA A 59 -6.04 1.55 -4.92
C ALA A 59 -7.53 1.61 -4.58
N ASN A 60 -8.17 0.44 -4.61
CA ASN A 60 -9.54 0.26 -4.18
C ASN A 60 -9.61 -0.69 -2.99
N TYR A 61 -10.56 -0.48 -2.11
CA TYR A 61 -10.79 -1.38 -0.98
C TYR A 61 -11.14 -2.83 -1.43
N GLY A 62 -11.80 -2.98 -2.57
CA GLY A 62 -12.10 -4.27 -3.17
C GLY A 62 -13.22 -5.07 -2.50
N GLY A 63 -14.00 -4.44 -1.60
CA GLY A 63 -15.09 -5.10 -0.88
C GLY A 63 -14.64 -6.00 0.28
N THR A 64 -15.56 -6.65 0.97
CA THR A 64 -15.30 -7.43 2.20
C THR A 64 -14.45 -8.68 1.98
N THR A 65 -14.47 -9.26 0.80
CA THR A 65 -13.74 -10.50 0.46
C THR A 65 -12.47 -10.26 -0.34
N GLY A 66 -11.92 -9.02 -0.29
CA GLY A 66 -10.64 -8.71 -0.92
C GLY A 66 -10.64 -8.64 -2.44
N GLY A 67 -11.72 -8.34 -3.08
CA GLY A 67 -11.87 -7.99 -4.50
C GLY A 67 -10.88 -8.59 -5.51
N THR A 68 -10.51 -7.79 -6.46
CA THR A 68 -9.42 -8.00 -7.41
C THR A 68 -8.19 -7.19 -6.98
N ILE A 69 -7.02 -7.58 -7.43
CA ILE A 69 -5.80 -6.78 -7.26
C ILE A 69 -5.85 -5.63 -8.26
N ASP A 70 -5.64 -4.42 -7.78
CA ASP A 70 -5.46 -3.26 -8.64
C ASP A 70 -4.06 -3.29 -9.25
N THR A 71 -3.98 -3.13 -10.55
CA THR A 71 -2.73 -3.16 -11.31
C THR A 71 -2.72 -2.07 -12.37
N VAL A 72 -1.53 -1.74 -12.85
CA VAL A 72 -1.33 -0.83 -13.97
C VAL A 72 -0.80 -1.63 -15.15
N ALA A 73 -1.49 -1.59 -16.28
CA ALA A 73 -0.99 -2.20 -17.51
C ALA A 73 0.06 -1.30 -18.16
N ILE A 74 1.27 -1.81 -18.34
CA ILE A 74 2.41 -1.07 -18.86
C ILE A 74 2.86 -1.72 -20.15
N SER A 75 3.01 -0.94 -21.22
CA SER A 75 3.69 -1.39 -22.42
C SER A 75 4.60 -0.31 -22.98
N TYR A 76 5.70 -0.70 -23.59
CA TYR A 76 6.59 0.23 -24.25
C TYR A 76 7.14 -0.29 -25.56
N VAL A 77 7.47 0.65 -26.44
CA VAL A 77 8.21 0.41 -27.68
C VAL A 77 9.48 1.25 -27.66
N ILE A 78 10.61 0.62 -27.94
CA ILE A 78 11.91 1.30 -28.07
C ILE A 78 12.21 1.49 -29.56
N THR A 79 12.56 2.72 -29.93
CA THR A 79 13.10 3.06 -31.25
C THR A 79 14.52 3.56 -31.04
N THR A 80 15.51 2.91 -31.67
CA THR A 80 16.91 3.32 -31.64
C THR A 80 17.28 4.09 -32.91
N PHE A 81 18.22 5.03 -32.80
CA PHE A 81 18.63 5.91 -33.87
C PHE A 81 20.14 5.92 -34.03
N THR A 82 20.63 6.00 -35.28
CA THR A 82 22.05 6.02 -35.59
C THR A 82 22.72 7.38 -35.41
N ALA A 83 21.95 8.44 -35.12
CA ALA A 83 22.46 9.76 -34.73
C ALA A 83 21.88 10.19 -33.35
N VAL A 84 22.44 11.25 -32.78
CA VAL A 84 21.94 11.87 -31.56
C VAL A 84 20.59 12.54 -31.82
N ASP A 85 19.87 12.83 -30.73
CA ASP A 85 18.61 13.58 -30.74
C ASP A 85 17.52 13.00 -31.67
N GLY A 86 17.51 11.67 -31.85
CA GLY A 86 16.54 10.97 -32.70
C GLY A 86 16.80 11.10 -34.20
N GLY A 87 18.02 11.51 -34.61
CA GLY A 87 18.41 11.62 -36.01
C GLY A 87 18.91 10.30 -36.61
N GLY A 88 19.15 10.32 -37.92
CA GLY A 88 19.66 9.17 -38.67
C GLY A 88 18.59 8.11 -38.94
N THR A 89 19.03 6.84 -39.07
CA THR A 89 18.13 5.71 -39.33
C THR A 89 17.48 5.25 -38.06
N ALA A 90 16.15 5.15 -38.05
CA ALA A 90 15.34 4.67 -36.95
C ALA A 90 15.09 3.15 -37.05
N THR A 91 15.25 2.41 -35.95
CA THR A 91 14.93 1.00 -35.86
C THR A 91 14.03 0.77 -34.65
N ALA A 92 12.76 0.46 -34.89
CA ALA A 92 11.82 0.14 -33.83
C ALA A 92 11.94 -1.34 -33.39
N GLN A 93 11.85 -1.57 -32.09
CA GLN A 93 11.77 -2.90 -31.50
C GLN A 93 10.31 -3.28 -31.27
N GLY A 94 10.04 -4.57 -31.07
CA GLY A 94 8.70 -5.03 -30.70
C GLY A 94 8.22 -4.47 -29.37
N ALA A 95 6.91 -4.37 -29.19
CA ALA A 95 6.32 -3.91 -27.95
C ALA A 95 6.60 -4.92 -26.82
N VAL A 96 6.96 -4.40 -25.65
CA VAL A 96 7.15 -5.17 -24.42
C VAL A 96 6.05 -4.79 -23.45
N THR A 97 5.44 -5.79 -22.79
CA THR A 97 4.33 -5.57 -21.87
C THR A 97 4.66 -6.08 -20.48
N HIS A 98 4.21 -5.34 -19.47
CA HIS A 98 4.37 -5.65 -18.06
C HIS A 98 3.07 -5.38 -17.30
N THR A 99 2.97 -5.97 -16.11
CA THR A 99 1.92 -5.65 -15.14
C THR A 99 2.57 -4.96 -13.95
N GLY A 100 2.15 -3.75 -13.64
CA GLY A 100 2.63 -2.96 -12.51
C GLY A 100 1.77 -3.22 -11.26
N TYR A 101 2.41 -3.57 -10.15
CA TYR A 101 1.82 -3.75 -8.83
C TYR A 101 2.35 -2.67 -7.88
N TYR A 102 1.52 -2.18 -6.98
CA TYR A 102 1.90 -1.10 -6.04
C TYR A 102 2.77 -1.60 -4.87
N GLY A 103 3.71 -2.48 -5.17
CA GLY A 103 4.67 -3.04 -4.26
C GLY A 103 6.02 -2.34 -4.27
N TYR A 104 6.90 -2.78 -3.38
CA TYR A 104 8.27 -2.30 -3.27
C TYR A 104 9.23 -3.46 -2.99
N SER A 105 10.49 -3.29 -3.35
CA SER A 105 11.60 -4.15 -2.92
C SER A 105 12.52 -3.38 -1.99
N GLU A 106 13.25 -4.09 -1.15
CA GLU A 106 14.23 -3.49 -0.28
C GLU A 106 15.41 -2.95 -1.09
N PHE A 107 16.04 -1.89 -0.59
CA PHE A 107 17.20 -1.26 -1.24
C PHE A 107 18.32 -2.28 -1.56
N TRP A 108 18.54 -3.23 -0.65
CA TRP A 108 19.56 -4.26 -0.77
C TRP A 108 19.28 -5.31 -1.86
N SER A 109 18.03 -5.45 -2.27
CA SER A 109 17.64 -6.36 -3.36
C SER A 109 18.05 -5.84 -4.74
N GLY A 110 18.39 -4.55 -4.85
CA GLY A 110 18.77 -3.93 -6.11
C GLY A 110 17.59 -3.48 -6.96
N VAL A 111 17.80 -3.35 -8.27
CA VAL A 111 16.82 -2.86 -9.24
C VAL A 111 16.13 -3.99 -10.00
N ASN A 112 15.01 -3.68 -10.64
CA ASN A 112 14.27 -4.62 -11.49
C ASN A 112 13.82 -5.90 -10.76
N GLN A 113 13.44 -5.75 -9.49
CA GLN A 113 12.91 -6.85 -8.72
C GLN A 113 11.45 -7.15 -9.12
N ASP A 114 11.11 -8.43 -9.06
CA ASP A 114 9.76 -8.98 -9.18
C ASP A 114 9.19 -9.25 -7.76
N PHE A 115 8.09 -9.95 -7.65
CA PHE A 115 7.51 -10.33 -6.36
C PHE A 115 8.52 -11.03 -5.45
N ASP A 116 8.45 -10.69 -4.17
CA ASP A 116 9.13 -11.45 -3.14
C ASP A 116 8.27 -12.69 -2.79
N THR A 117 8.73 -13.85 -3.26
CA THR A 117 8.05 -15.12 -2.99
C THR A 117 8.29 -15.65 -1.59
N ASP A 118 9.18 -14.99 -0.83
CA ASP A 118 9.51 -15.34 0.55
C ASP A 118 8.70 -14.51 1.57
N ASP A 119 7.76 -13.70 1.13
CA ASP A 119 6.91 -12.90 2.00
C ASP A 119 5.90 -13.76 2.77
N PHE A 120 5.51 -13.32 3.98
CA PHE A 120 4.82 -14.14 4.98
C PHE A 120 3.53 -14.79 4.48
N GLU A 121 2.67 -14.12 3.77
CA GLU A 121 1.43 -14.72 3.24
C GLU A 121 1.56 -15.32 1.85
N LEU A 122 2.72 -15.18 1.24
CA LEU A 122 2.97 -15.56 -0.14
C LEU A 122 4.02 -16.64 -0.26
N THR A 123 4.76 -16.90 0.82
CA THR A 123 5.80 -17.92 0.80
C THR A 123 5.29 -19.30 0.67
N ASN A 124 6.13 -20.08 0.00
CA ASN A 124 5.82 -21.37 -0.24
C ASN A 124 6.85 -22.39 -0.51
N THR A 125 7.72 -22.51 0.40
CA THR A 125 8.68 -23.59 0.45
C THR A 125 8.26 -24.73 1.37
N GLY A 126 6.96 -25.07 1.39
CA GLY A 126 6.45 -26.22 2.14
C GLY A 126 6.17 -26.01 3.62
N GLY A 127 6.00 -24.76 4.07
CA GLY A 127 5.57 -24.43 5.41
C GLY A 127 4.05 -24.18 5.52
N SER A 128 3.48 -24.49 6.67
CA SER A 128 2.14 -24.00 7.04
C SER A 128 2.26 -22.61 7.60
N GLN A 129 1.58 -21.64 7.00
CA GLN A 129 1.45 -20.30 7.57
C GLN A 129 0.10 -20.17 8.29
N ILE A 130 0.06 -19.34 9.33
CA ILE A 130 -1.14 -19.16 10.13
C ILE A 130 -1.79 -17.83 9.73
N ILE A 131 -3.09 -17.87 9.41
CA ILE A 131 -3.93 -16.68 9.23
C ILE A 131 -4.90 -16.60 10.40
N TYR A 132 -4.91 -15.47 11.10
CA TYR A 132 -5.81 -15.25 12.23
C TYR A 132 -7.10 -14.59 11.75
N LEU A 133 -8.22 -15.27 11.93
CA LEU A 133 -9.54 -14.76 11.59
C LEU A 133 -10.50 -14.83 12.78
N PRO A 134 -11.46 -13.88 12.88
CA PRO A 134 -12.57 -14.03 13.83
C PRO A 134 -13.38 -15.27 13.51
N ASP A 135 -14.02 -15.84 14.53
CA ASP A 135 -14.94 -16.95 14.31
C ASP A 135 -16.08 -16.58 13.36
N ASN A 136 -16.54 -17.54 12.55
CA ASN A 136 -17.59 -17.35 11.54
C ASN A 136 -17.31 -16.23 10.49
N THR A 137 -16.06 -15.82 10.33
CA THR A 137 -15.68 -14.81 9.34
C THR A 137 -15.01 -15.45 8.13
N ALA A 138 -15.49 -15.13 6.93
CA ALA A 138 -14.80 -15.47 5.70
C ALA A 138 -13.55 -14.61 5.51
N GLY A 139 -12.56 -15.13 4.79
CA GLY A 139 -11.33 -14.42 4.48
C GLY A 139 -10.80 -14.78 3.10
N PHE A 140 -9.61 -14.34 2.83
CA PHE A 140 -8.90 -14.69 1.59
C PHE A 140 -7.38 -14.67 1.85
N ALA A 141 -6.66 -15.32 0.96
CA ALA A 141 -5.21 -15.23 0.82
C ALA A 141 -4.86 -15.18 -0.66
N TRP A 142 -3.67 -14.71 -0.98
CA TRP A 142 -3.20 -14.63 -2.36
C TRP A 142 -2.01 -15.54 -2.60
N ASP A 143 -2.12 -16.35 -3.64
CA ASP A 143 -1.04 -17.20 -4.13
C ASP A 143 -0.34 -16.48 -5.30
N MET A 144 0.95 -16.19 -5.13
CA MET A 144 1.77 -15.49 -6.11
C MET A 144 2.69 -16.41 -6.91
N ASN A 145 2.53 -17.71 -6.76
CA ASN A 145 3.39 -18.67 -7.45
C ASN A 145 3.27 -18.56 -8.98
N GLY A 146 4.41 -18.55 -9.66
CA GLY A 146 4.47 -18.44 -11.12
C GLY A 146 4.22 -17.03 -11.68
N GLY A 147 4.31 -15.98 -10.88
CA GLY A 147 4.20 -14.59 -11.34
C GLY A 147 2.77 -14.14 -11.65
N THR A 148 1.76 -14.93 -11.27
CA THR A 148 0.34 -14.59 -11.40
C THR A 148 -0.32 -14.72 -10.05
N ALA A 149 -0.95 -13.62 -9.59
CA ALA A 149 -1.70 -13.64 -8.35
C ALA A 149 -3.02 -14.40 -8.50
N THR A 150 -3.21 -15.43 -7.70
CA THR A 150 -4.47 -16.17 -7.63
C THR A 150 -5.05 -16.13 -6.22
N LYS A 151 -6.37 -15.90 -6.12
CA LYS A 151 -7.06 -15.75 -4.83
C LYS A 151 -7.54 -17.09 -4.30
N ALA A 152 -7.12 -17.45 -3.10
CA ALA A 152 -7.70 -18.53 -2.31
C ALA A 152 -8.75 -17.96 -1.36
N THR A 153 -10.00 -18.42 -1.47
CA THR A 153 -11.10 -17.98 -0.61
C THR A 153 -11.18 -18.87 0.63
N ILE A 154 -11.25 -18.25 1.80
CA ILE A 154 -11.35 -18.92 3.09
C ILE A 154 -12.81 -18.88 3.54
N SER A 155 -13.48 -20.04 3.62
CA SER A 155 -14.85 -20.11 4.12
C SER A 155 -14.93 -19.87 5.64
N THR A 156 -16.11 -19.53 6.13
CA THR A 156 -16.33 -19.17 7.55
C THR A 156 -15.95 -20.26 8.56
N SER A 157 -15.96 -21.53 8.14
CA SER A 157 -15.65 -22.68 8.99
C SER A 157 -14.30 -23.36 8.65
N ALA A 158 -13.56 -22.84 7.66
CA ALA A 158 -12.30 -23.44 7.27
C ALA A 158 -11.25 -23.35 8.38
N THR A 159 -10.52 -24.43 8.60
CA THR A 159 -9.35 -24.53 9.48
C THR A 159 -8.05 -24.53 8.70
N SER A 160 -8.13 -24.72 7.40
CA SER A 160 -7.02 -24.63 6.45
C SER A 160 -7.54 -24.31 5.04
N VAL A 161 -6.68 -23.75 4.22
CA VAL A 161 -6.93 -23.55 2.79
C VAL A 161 -5.64 -23.81 2.01
N ALA A 162 -5.73 -24.57 0.94
CA ALA A 162 -4.60 -24.84 0.06
C ALA A 162 -4.42 -23.68 -0.93
N ALA A 163 -3.17 -23.37 -1.27
CA ALA A 163 -2.85 -22.50 -2.37
C ALA A 163 -3.32 -23.11 -3.69
N THR A 164 -3.66 -22.26 -4.64
CA THR A 164 -4.12 -22.72 -5.97
C THR A 164 -3.02 -23.51 -6.71
N SER A 165 -1.75 -23.19 -6.47
CA SER A 165 -0.61 -23.94 -6.97
C SER A 165 -0.47 -25.33 -6.34
N GLY A 166 -1.15 -25.60 -5.23
CA GLY A 166 -1.10 -26.87 -4.50
C GLY A 166 0.21 -27.11 -3.70
N ASN A 167 1.14 -26.18 -3.74
CA ASN A 167 2.47 -26.38 -3.13
C ASN A 167 2.50 -26.06 -1.62
N TYR A 168 1.48 -25.41 -1.05
CA TYR A 168 1.41 -25.03 0.36
C TYR A 168 -0.02 -24.86 0.87
N THR A 169 -0.14 -24.74 2.18
CA THR A 169 -1.41 -24.66 2.84
C THR A 169 -1.33 -23.62 3.95
N TRP A 170 -2.28 -22.68 3.99
CA TRP A 170 -2.45 -21.80 5.14
C TRP A 170 -3.27 -22.51 6.20
N THR A 171 -2.80 -22.43 7.43
CA THR A 171 -3.57 -22.84 8.61
C THR A 171 -4.40 -21.67 9.08
N ILE A 172 -5.70 -21.86 9.28
CA ILE A 172 -6.59 -20.82 9.74
C ILE A 172 -6.78 -20.95 11.25
N GLN A 173 -6.25 -20.00 12.00
CA GLN A 173 -6.44 -19.88 13.43
C GLN A 173 -7.70 -19.05 13.70
N ARG A 174 -8.77 -19.71 14.17
CA ARG A 174 -10.00 -19.03 14.57
C ARG A 174 -9.89 -18.48 15.97
N VAL A 175 -10.11 -17.17 16.13
CA VAL A 175 -10.19 -16.54 17.44
C VAL A 175 -11.65 -16.56 17.89
N CYS A 176 -11.97 -17.55 18.74
CA CYS A 176 -13.29 -17.72 19.29
C CYS A 176 -13.53 -16.76 20.45
N SER A 177 -14.75 -16.25 20.56
CA SER A 177 -15.21 -15.45 21.71
C SER A 177 -14.32 -14.26 22.04
N ALA A 178 -13.96 -13.47 21.01
CA ALA A 178 -13.26 -12.23 21.23
C ALA A 178 -14.02 -11.36 22.24
N LYS A 179 -13.36 -10.97 23.34
CA LYS A 179 -13.95 -10.09 24.37
C LYS A 179 -14.37 -8.74 23.79
N TYR A 180 -13.72 -8.31 22.74
CA TYR A 180 -13.95 -7.05 22.04
C TYR A 180 -14.31 -7.33 20.59
N THR A 181 -15.04 -6.42 19.95
CA THR A 181 -15.31 -6.51 18.51
C THR A 181 -14.00 -6.39 17.74
N PRO A 182 -13.60 -7.40 16.96
CA PRO A 182 -12.38 -7.32 16.14
C PRO A 182 -12.46 -6.20 15.13
N VAL A 183 -11.38 -5.49 14.96
CA VAL A 183 -11.23 -4.47 13.89
C VAL A 183 -10.45 -5.08 12.74
N GLN A 184 -11.07 -5.13 11.56
CA GLN A 184 -10.40 -5.52 10.33
C GLN A 184 -9.62 -4.34 9.77
N MET A 185 -8.36 -4.57 9.45
CA MET A 185 -7.52 -3.66 8.69
C MET A 185 -7.16 -4.31 7.37
N ARG A 186 -7.34 -3.60 6.27
CA ARG A 186 -6.82 -3.97 4.96
C ARG A 186 -5.76 -3.00 4.55
N PHE A 187 -4.68 -3.50 3.99
CA PHE A 187 -3.56 -2.69 3.50
C PHE A 187 -3.01 -3.30 2.22
N ILE A 188 -2.27 -2.52 1.46
CA ILE A 188 -1.50 -3.01 0.32
C ILE A 188 -0.12 -3.39 0.83
N ASN A 189 0.22 -4.67 0.70
CA ASN A 189 1.46 -5.23 1.24
C ASN A 189 2.69 -4.92 0.35
N LYS A 190 3.85 -5.44 0.72
CA LYS A 190 5.15 -5.29 0.01
C LYS A 190 5.06 -5.65 -1.48
N ASN A 191 4.23 -6.63 -1.84
CA ASN A 191 4.07 -7.05 -3.24
C ASN A 191 2.97 -6.26 -4.01
N GLY A 192 2.36 -5.27 -3.39
CA GLY A 192 1.29 -4.49 -4.01
C GLY A 192 -0.07 -5.17 -4.01
N ILE A 193 -0.33 -6.05 -3.06
CA ILE A 193 -1.52 -6.91 -3.00
C ILE A 193 -2.31 -6.60 -1.74
N PRO A 194 -3.66 -6.59 -1.78
CA PRO A 194 -4.48 -6.37 -0.61
C PRO A 194 -4.37 -7.54 0.37
N GLN A 195 -4.10 -7.23 1.63
CA GLN A 195 -3.97 -8.18 2.72
C GLN A 195 -4.80 -7.71 3.92
N ASP A 196 -5.42 -8.66 4.64
CA ASP A 196 -6.22 -8.36 5.83
C ASP A 196 -5.48 -8.77 7.10
N GLN A 197 -5.50 -7.86 8.08
CA GLN A 197 -5.05 -8.12 9.45
C GLN A 197 -6.18 -7.77 10.42
N TYR A 198 -6.42 -8.64 11.41
CA TYR A 198 -7.41 -8.41 12.45
C TYR A 198 -6.76 -8.04 13.78
N PHE A 199 -7.37 -7.05 14.45
CA PHE A 199 -7.01 -6.60 15.79
C PHE A 199 -8.09 -7.04 16.77
N PHE A 200 -7.77 -7.96 17.66
CA PHE A 200 -8.75 -8.67 18.50
C PHE A 200 -8.89 -8.07 19.90
N LEU A 201 -7.92 -7.30 20.36
CA LEU A 201 -7.97 -6.67 21.67
C LEU A 201 -8.65 -5.31 21.60
N LYS A 202 -8.83 -4.69 22.78
CA LYS A 202 -9.53 -3.41 22.91
C LYS A 202 -8.93 -2.35 22.00
N SER A 203 -9.75 -1.84 21.10
CA SER A 203 -9.44 -0.64 20.32
C SER A 203 -9.97 0.61 21.02
N VAL A 204 -9.26 1.72 20.88
CA VAL A 204 -9.64 3.02 21.47
C VAL A 204 -9.78 4.03 20.35
N GLU A 205 -10.94 4.70 20.29
CA GLU A 205 -11.19 5.84 19.40
C GLU A 205 -10.93 7.13 20.17
N SER A 206 -10.24 8.07 19.55
CA SER A 206 -10.01 9.43 20.04
C SER A 206 -10.17 10.43 18.91
N ILE A 207 -10.27 11.71 19.25
CA ILE A 207 -10.40 12.79 18.28
C ILE A 207 -9.21 13.73 18.45
N ASN A 208 -8.49 13.97 17.38
CA ASN A 208 -7.44 14.97 17.33
C ASN A 208 -8.00 16.22 16.63
N THR A 209 -8.04 17.36 17.33
CA THR A 209 -8.60 18.59 16.79
C THR A 209 -7.51 19.62 16.53
N LYS A 210 -7.61 20.31 15.40
CA LYS A 210 -6.78 21.46 15.05
C LYS A 210 -7.68 22.68 14.92
N SER A 211 -7.19 23.84 15.34
CA SER A 211 -7.93 25.09 15.19
C SER A 211 -6.96 26.27 15.13
N GLU A 212 -7.35 27.28 14.41
CA GLU A 212 -6.67 28.57 14.38
C GLU A 212 -7.50 29.58 15.15
N THR A 213 -6.84 30.53 15.80
CA THR A 213 -7.48 31.54 16.62
C THR A 213 -6.95 32.92 16.29
N PHE A 214 -7.82 33.93 16.38
CA PHE A 214 -7.41 35.32 16.30
C PHE A 214 -8.08 36.15 17.41
N LYS A 215 -7.39 37.24 17.83
CA LYS A 215 -7.94 38.20 18.73
C LYS A 215 -8.63 39.33 17.94
N ARG A 216 -9.87 39.65 18.31
CA ARG A 216 -10.59 40.80 17.76
C ARG A 216 -10.67 41.92 18.76
N ASN A 217 -10.81 43.13 18.27
CA ASN A 217 -11.11 44.27 19.12
C ASN A 217 -12.59 44.18 19.55
N LEU A 218 -12.85 44.25 20.86
CA LEU A 218 -14.19 44.25 21.45
C LEU A 218 -14.67 45.64 21.86
N PHE A 219 -13.75 46.62 21.82
CA PHE A 219 -14.09 47.99 22.27
C PHE A 219 -15.13 48.63 21.34
N VAL A 220 -16.24 49.09 21.94
CA VAL A 220 -17.29 49.81 21.26
C VAL A 220 -17.08 51.30 21.54
N GLN A 221 -16.64 52.05 20.54
CA GLN A 221 -16.23 53.44 20.68
C GLN A 221 -17.38 54.34 21.08
N SER A 222 -18.61 54.08 20.64
CA SER A 222 -19.81 54.86 20.94
C SER A 222 -20.19 54.84 22.42
N THR A 223 -19.88 53.78 23.14
CA THR A 223 -20.21 53.60 24.57
C THR A 223 -19.00 53.58 25.48
N SER A 224 -17.80 53.65 24.92
CA SER A 224 -16.52 53.51 25.65
C SER A 224 -16.47 52.30 26.56
N THR A 225 -17.14 51.21 26.16
CA THR A 225 -17.25 49.95 26.89
C THR A 225 -16.97 48.76 25.99
N TYR A 226 -16.95 47.58 26.56
CA TYR A 226 -16.91 46.32 25.82
C TYR A 226 -17.85 45.30 26.46
N ASP A 227 -18.33 44.36 25.65
CA ASP A 227 -19.19 43.28 26.13
C ASP A 227 -18.32 42.18 26.73
N GLN A 228 -18.46 41.95 28.03
CA GLN A 228 -17.72 40.94 28.79
C GLN A 228 -18.10 39.50 28.41
N ASN A 229 -19.28 39.29 27.82
CA ASN A 229 -19.77 37.98 27.40
C ASN A 229 -19.31 37.60 25.98
N THR A 230 -18.64 38.51 25.29
CA THR A 230 -18.20 38.28 23.92
C THR A 230 -16.75 37.79 23.90
N HIS A 231 -16.51 36.71 23.13
CA HIS A 231 -15.17 36.13 22.99
C HIS A 231 -14.19 37.09 22.30
N GLN A 232 -13.15 37.52 22.99
CA GLN A 232 -12.07 38.31 22.40
C GLN A 232 -11.23 37.43 21.47
N THR A 233 -10.89 36.21 21.91
CA THR A 233 -10.22 35.21 21.05
C THR A 233 -11.30 34.41 20.35
N LYS A 234 -11.35 34.50 19.03
CA LYS A 234 -12.28 33.75 18.19
C LYS A 234 -11.56 32.62 17.50
N THR A 235 -12.08 31.41 17.64
CA THR A 235 -11.63 30.25 16.90
C THR A 235 -12.23 30.25 15.50
N PHE A 236 -11.40 29.97 14.52
CA PHE A 236 -11.82 29.74 13.15
C PHE A 236 -11.07 28.53 12.58
N ASN A 237 -11.47 28.06 11.42
CA ASN A 237 -10.85 26.92 10.73
C ASN A 237 -10.62 25.70 11.66
N LYS A 238 -11.64 25.40 12.49
CA LYS A 238 -11.59 24.25 13.38
C LYS A 238 -11.90 22.99 12.61
N THR A 239 -10.98 22.02 12.65
CA THR A 239 -11.19 20.69 12.08
C THR A 239 -10.75 19.61 13.06
N GLY A 240 -11.03 18.36 12.75
CA GLY A 240 -10.62 17.23 13.57
C GLY A 240 -10.58 15.94 12.77
N ARG A 241 -9.75 15.01 13.23
CA ARG A 241 -9.64 13.65 12.68
C ARG A 241 -9.84 12.63 13.78
N LYS A 242 -10.45 11.52 13.42
CA LYS A 242 -10.53 10.37 14.32
C LYS A 242 -9.17 9.64 14.32
N ARG A 243 -8.77 9.20 15.49
CA ARG A 243 -7.57 8.39 15.71
C ARG A 243 -7.98 7.11 16.40
N PHE A 244 -7.44 5.99 15.94
CA PHE A 244 -7.70 4.68 16.48
C PHE A 244 -6.39 4.06 16.96
N THR A 245 -6.41 3.57 18.20
CA THR A 245 -5.34 2.74 18.75
C THR A 245 -5.81 1.29 18.68
N LEU A 246 -5.14 0.48 17.88
CA LEU A 246 -5.48 -0.90 17.58
C LEU A 246 -4.48 -1.83 18.26
N ASN A 247 -4.97 -2.88 18.92
CA ASN A 247 -4.13 -3.83 19.61
C ASN A 247 -4.36 -5.23 19.02
N THR A 248 -3.26 -5.88 18.59
CA THR A 248 -3.32 -7.27 18.14
C THR A 248 -3.57 -8.19 19.35
N ASP A 249 -4.04 -9.41 19.09
CA ASP A 249 -3.87 -10.49 20.05
C ASP A 249 -2.46 -11.06 19.94
N TYR A 250 -2.21 -12.17 20.60
CA TYR A 250 -0.92 -12.84 20.53
C TYR A 250 -0.71 -13.43 19.13
N LEU A 251 0.38 -13.05 18.49
CA LEU A 251 0.73 -13.43 17.14
C LEU A 251 1.99 -14.28 17.12
N ALA A 252 2.16 -15.09 16.08
CA ALA A 252 3.42 -15.75 15.79
C ALA A 252 4.51 -14.74 15.39
N GLU A 253 5.77 -15.06 15.63
CA GLU A 253 6.93 -14.20 15.33
C GLU A 253 6.98 -13.78 13.84
N ALA A 254 6.56 -14.66 12.94
CA ALA A 254 6.48 -14.38 11.51
C ALA A 254 5.60 -13.15 11.16
N TYR A 255 4.66 -12.77 12.03
CA TYR A 255 3.84 -11.57 11.86
C TYR A 255 4.60 -10.24 12.03
N ASN A 256 5.86 -10.27 12.44
CA ASN A 256 6.71 -9.08 12.43
C ASN A 256 6.78 -8.45 11.03
N ALA A 257 6.86 -9.27 9.99
CA ALA A 257 6.87 -8.80 8.59
C ALA A 257 5.55 -8.15 8.20
N VAL A 258 4.41 -8.73 8.60
CA VAL A 258 3.07 -8.16 8.33
C VAL A 258 2.90 -6.79 8.98
N ILE A 259 3.34 -6.63 10.24
CA ILE A 259 3.27 -5.33 10.92
C ILE A 259 4.18 -4.29 10.26
N GLU A 260 5.37 -4.71 9.81
CA GLU A 260 6.28 -3.86 9.04
C GLU A 260 5.64 -3.40 7.72
N ASP A 261 5.02 -4.31 6.98
CA ASP A 261 4.31 -4.01 5.74
C ASP A 261 3.15 -3.03 5.96
N ILE A 262 2.37 -3.19 7.03
CA ILE A 262 1.32 -2.23 7.40
C ILE A 262 1.91 -0.84 7.61
N MET A 263 3.04 -0.72 8.32
CA MET A 263 3.67 0.58 8.60
C MET A 263 4.25 1.23 7.35
N LEU A 264 4.66 0.45 6.36
CA LEU A 264 5.20 0.92 5.09
C LEU A 264 4.14 1.09 3.99
N SER A 265 2.90 0.67 4.25
CA SER A 265 1.80 0.80 3.30
C SER A 265 1.30 2.24 3.18
N GLU A 266 1.13 2.72 1.96
CA GLU A 266 0.53 4.03 1.66
C GLU A 266 -1.01 3.96 1.60
N TYR A 267 -1.59 2.75 1.42
CA TYR A 267 -3.03 2.54 1.32
C TYR A 267 -3.49 1.57 2.41
N VAL A 268 -4.15 2.13 3.41
CA VAL A 268 -4.65 1.38 4.56
C VAL A 268 -6.10 1.76 4.83
N TRP A 269 -6.92 0.76 5.10
CA TRP A 269 -8.32 0.94 5.50
C TRP A 269 -8.60 0.14 6.77
N ILE A 270 -9.46 0.66 7.64
CA ILE A 270 -9.99 -0.08 8.77
C ILE A 270 -11.51 -0.15 8.68
N PHE A 271 -12.07 -1.24 9.20
CA PHE A 271 -13.50 -1.45 9.26
C PHE A 271 -13.93 -1.44 10.73
N VAL A 272 -14.56 -0.35 11.15
CA VAL A 272 -15.02 -0.15 12.53
C VAL A 272 -16.54 -0.17 12.57
N GLY A 273 -17.10 -1.17 13.25
CA GLY A 273 -18.54 -1.40 13.21
C GLY A 273 -19.01 -1.75 11.79
N SER A 274 -19.71 -0.84 11.12
CA SER A 274 -20.16 -1.01 9.74
C SER A 274 -19.62 0.07 8.81
N VAL A 275 -18.61 0.83 9.25
CA VAL A 275 -18.05 1.97 8.52
C VAL A 275 -16.63 1.68 8.08
N LEU A 276 -16.35 1.89 6.81
CA LEU A 276 -15.02 1.85 6.22
C LEU A 276 -14.33 3.21 6.39
N HIS A 277 -13.16 3.20 7.01
CA HIS A 277 -12.31 4.37 7.20
C HIS A 277 -11.01 4.19 6.43
N PRO A 278 -10.74 5.01 5.40
CA PRO A 278 -9.38 5.13 4.89
C PRO A 278 -8.53 5.83 5.96
N VAL A 279 -7.38 5.24 6.28
CA VAL A 279 -6.54 5.71 7.39
C VAL A 279 -5.08 5.82 6.99
N THR A 280 -4.34 6.64 7.73
CA THR A 280 -2.88 6.73 7.66
C THR A 280 -2.30 6.16 8.95
N VAL A 281 -1.29 5.31 8.84
CA VAL A 281 -0.55 4.78 10.00
C VAL A 281 0.34 5.88 10.55
N ILE A 282 0.20 6.17 11.84
CA ILE A 282 0.99 7.20 12.54
C ILE A 282 2.04 6.62 13.47
N THR A 283 1.96 5.32 13.76
CA THR A 283 3.05 4.61 14.46
C THR A 283 4.31 4.68 13.62
N SER A 284 5.37 5.30 14.16
CA SER A 284 6.61 5.60 13.43
C SER A 284 7.78 4.66 13.76
N SER A 285 7.61 3.74 14.71
CA SER A 285 8.67 2.82 15.13
C SER A 285 8.11 1.45 15.46
N LEU A 286 8.85 0.42 15.07
CA LEU A 286 8.55 -0.97 15.36
C LEU A 286 9.77 -1.62 16.02
N ILE A 287 9.55 -2.26 17.16
CA ILE A 287 10.54 -3.15 17.77
C ILE A 287 10.10 -4.57 17.44
N LYS A 288 10.86 -5.25 16.59
CA LYS A 288 10.60 -6.65 16.23
C LYS A 288 10.83 -7.52 17.46
N LYS A 289 9.81 -8.26 17.87
CA LYS A 289 9.83 -9.16 19.03
C LYS A 289 10.18 -10.58 18.57
N THR A 290 10.88 -11.31 19.41
CA THR A 290 11.26 -12.71 19.15
C THR A 290 10.61 -13.64 20.14
N SER A 291 10.21 -14.83 19.70
CA SER A 291 9.56 -15.84 20.53
C SER A 291 10.47 -16.40 21.64
N LEU A 292 11.79 -16.26 21.48
CA LEU A 292 12.77 -16.66 22.49
C LEU A 292 12.72 -15.73 23.72
N ASN A 293 12.59 -14.43 23.51
CA ASN A 293 12.60 -13.42 24.57
C ASN A 293 11.17 -13.02 24.99
N ASP A 294 10.26 -12.95 24.04
CA ASP A 294 8.88 -12.50 24.22
C ASP A 294 7.94 -13.68 23.98
N LYS A 295 7.57 -14.41 25.03
CA LYS A 295 6.70 -15.60 24.94
C LYS A 295 5.35 -15.30 24.30
N LEU A 296 4.88 -14.06 24.39
CA LEU A 296 3.58 -13.58 23.92
C LEU A 296 3.81 -12.28 23.14
N ILE A 297 3.82 -12.37 21.81
CA ILE A 297 4.09 -11.24 20.93
C ILE A 297 2.80 -10.50 20.64
N GLN A 298 2.75 -9.22 21.00
CA GLN A 298 1.62 -8.35 20.79
C GLN A 298 2.10 -6.99 20.28
N TYR A 299 1.33 -6.40 19.37
CA TYR A 299 1.62 -5.08 18.79
C TYR A 299 0.45 -4.13 18.99
N THR A 300 0.79 -2.85 19.12
CA THR A 300 -0.14 -1.73 19.13
C THR A 300 0.18 -0.83 17.95
N LEU A 301 -0.83 -0.54 17.14
CA LEU A 301 -0.72 0.40 16.03
C LEU A 301 -1.68 1.58 16.25
N GLU A 302 -1.21 2.77 15.97
CA GLU A 302 -2.03 3.97 15.92
C GLU A 302 -2.24 4.40 14.47
N VAL A 303 -3.50 4.64 14.12
CA VAL A 303 -3.90 5.11 12.80
C VAL A 303 -4.80 6.32 12.95
N GLU A 304 -4.76 7.22 11.98
CA GLU A 304 -5.59 8.42 11.92
C GLU A 304 -6.42 8.40 10.64
N ASP A 305 -7.69 8.80 10.74
CA ASP A 305 -8.58 8.90 9.58
C ASP A 305 -7.97 9.83 8.53
N ALA A 306 -7.96 9.41 7.27
CA ALA A 306 -7.43 10.21 6.17
C ALA A 306 -8.33 11.41 5.85
N ASN A 307 -9.59 11.35 6.29
CA ASN A 307 -10.59 12.39 6.08
C ASN A 307 -10.84 13.21 7.35
N ASP A 308 -11.10 14.47 7.18
CA ASP A 308 -11.53 15.33 8.27
C ASP A 308 -12.98 15.03 8.68
N ILE A 309 -13.29 15.17 9.97
CA ILE A 309 -14.66 14.97 10.50
C ILE A 309 -15.62 16.02 9.94
N ILE A 310 -15.12 17.25 9.78
CA ILE A 310 -15.93 18.34 9.23
C ILE A 310 -15.82 18.29 7.71
N ASN A 311 -16.95 18.08 7.05
CA ASN A 311 -17.04 18.10 5.60
C ASN A 311 -16.79 19.52 5.08
N ASN A 312 -15.55 19.83 4.78
CA ASN A 312 -15.11 21.10 4.21
C ASN A 312 -14.29 20.81 2.96
N ILE A 313 -14.94 20.21 1.95
CA ILE A 313 -14.34 19.97 0.65
C ILE A 313 -14.31 21.30 -0.11
N VAL A 314 -13.12 21.81 -0.35
CA VAL A 314 -12.87 23.03 -1.14
C VAL A 314 -12.37 22.64 -2.52
#